data_002ab6c214c434544d2568ae405de941
#
_entry.id   002ab6c214c434544d2568ae405de941
#
_cell.length_a   1.000
_cell.length_b   1.000
_cell.length_c   1.000
_cell.angle_alpha   90.00
_cell.angle_beta   90.00
_cell.angle_gamma   90.00
#
_symmetry.space_group_name_H-M   'P 1'
#
loop_
_entity.id
_entity.type
_entity.pdbx_description
1 polymer ?
#
loop_
_entity_poly.entity_id
_entity_poly.type
_entity_poly.pdbx_seq_one_letter_code
_entity_poly.pdbx_strand_id
1 'polypeptide(L)'
;GHLAAAGVAAATDGEGWAAAHAAAVAAGKETYEDPATGYSVFTSLAHQSRGKCCGSGCRHCAFDHVNVRRDRAKKISRPAWLLAPAPDVASAAVLFWSGGKDSFLALRKLLADESEPEIILLTTFDASERRVAHQDVDIASIVRQAEHLGLPLLGVPLDRASGEAYADSIAEGLDTIRRHVAIERLCFGDLHLEHIRGWREEALSGLGADLHFPLWHADYEELSADLRASGVPCDVSATTVDAVAVGERFGEFETPHGLDAFGERGEFHTLARVWEVPRRAALGVCK
;
A
#
# COMPACT_ATOMS: atom_id res chain seq x y z
N GLY A 1 22.88 20.81 -48.63
CA GLY A 1 21.71 20.08 -48.29
C GLY A 1 21.58 19.98 -46.80
N HIS A 2 20.63 20.75 -46.21
CA HIS A 2 20.31 20.66 -44.77
C HIS A 2 19.28 19.56 -44.59
N LEU A 3 19.61 18.54 -43.83
CA LEU A 3 18.66 17.57 -43.31
C LEU A 3 18.12 18.12 -41.98
N ALA A 4 16.83 18.46 -41.99
CA ALA A 4 16.09 18.79 -40.77
C ALA A 4 15.84 17.51 -39.99
N ALA A 5 16.29 17.46 -38.73
CA ALA A 5 15.93 16.42 -37.81
C ALA A 5 14.48 16.65 -37.34
N ALA A 6 13.57 15.78 -37.75
CA ALA A 6 12.24 15.71 -37.18
C ALA A 6 12.31 15.12 -35.80
N GLY A 7 12.00 15.94 -34.80
CA GLY A 7 11.86 15.48 -33.42
C GLY A 7 10.64 14.55 -33.28
N VAL A 8 10.90 13.29 -32.98
CA VAL A 8 9.84 12.36 -32.59
C VAL A 8 9.46 12.69 -31.13
N ALA A 9 8.31 13.31 -30.96
CA ALA A 9 7.70 13.46 -29.64
C ALA A 9 7.40 12.07 -29.09
N ALA A 10 7.92 11.73 -27.91
CA ALA A 10 7.59 10.52 -27.18
C ALA A 10 6.10 10.59 -26.81
N ALA A 11 5.28 9.81 -27.53
CA ALA A 11 3.90 9.57 -27.14
C ALA A 11 3.89 8.77 -25.83
N THR A 12 3.06 9.18 -24.89
CA THR A 12 2.82 8.46 -23.62
C THR A 12 2.32 7.05 -23.94
N ASP A 13 3.05 6.03 -23.51
CA ASP A 13 2.94 4.62 -23.94
C ASP A 13 1.60 3.90 -23.67
N GLY A 14 0.58 4.58 -23.17
CA GLY A 14 -0.71 3.97 -22.78
C GLY A 14 -1.89 4.22 -23.73
N GLU A 15 -1.90 5.30 -24.51
CA GLU A 15 -3.11 5.71 -25.26
C GLU A 15 -3.19 5.13 -26.68
N GLY A 16 -2.07 4.93 -27.33
CA GLY A 16 -2.05 4.51 -28.75
C GLY A 16 -2.55 3.07 -28.97
N TRP A 17 -2.12 2.11 -28.17
CA TRP A 17 -2.55 0.72 -28.31
C TRP A 17 -4.01 0.50 -27.85
N ALA A 18 -4.50 1.30 -26.89
CA ALA A 18 -5.89 1.19 -26.42
C ALA A 18 -6.88 1.57 -27.54
N ALA A 19 -6.59 2.65 -28.28
CA ALA A 19 -7.39 3.06 -29.43
C ALA A 19 -7.32 2.04 -30.58
N ALA A 20 -6.12 1.52 -30.90
CA ALA A 20 -5.93 0.48 -31.90
C ALA A 20 -6.67 -0.82 -31.57
N HIS A 21 -6.60 -1.25 -30.29
CA HIS A 21 -7.34 -2.39 -29.79
C HIS A 21 -8.86 -2.18 -29.91
N ALA A 22 -9.39 -1.04 -29.44
CA ALA A 22 -10.82 -0.72 -29.51
C ALA A 22 -11.33 -0.73 -30.96
N ALA A 23 -10.59 -0.13 -31.89
CA ALA A 23 -10.92 -0.13 -33.29
C ALA A 23 -10.93 -1.55 -33.90
N ALA A 24 -9.96 -2.38 -33.54
CA ALA A 24 -9.89 -3.76 -34.03
C ALA A 24 -11.05 -4.62 -33.46
N VAL A 25 -11.40 -4.45 -32.18
CA VAL A 25 -12.56 -5.12 -31.57
C VAL A 25 -13.85 -4.71 -32.24
N ALA A 26 -14.07 -3.40 -32.50
CA ALA A 26 -15.24 -2.90 -33.18
C ALA A 26 -15.34 -3.44 -34.64
N ALA A 27 -14.20 -3.69 -35.28
CA ALA A 27 -14.12 -4.29 -36.60
C ALA A 27 -14.18 -5.83 -36.63
N GLY A 28 -14.37 -6.48 -35.49
CA GLY A 28 -14.41 -7.94 -35.34
C GLY A 28 -13.06 -8.65 -35.60
N LYS A 29 -11.96 -7.91 -35.53
CA LYS A 29 -10.61 -8.49 -35.80
C LYS A 29 -10.03 -9.15 -34.58
N GLU A 30 -9.36 -10.29 -34.78
CA GLU A 30 -8.69 -11.05 -33.71
C GLU A 30 -7.31 -10.49 -33.35
N THR A 31 -6.72 -9.64 -34.20
CA THR A 31 -5.41 -9.03 -33.98
C THR A 31 -5.41 -7.55 -34.42
N TYR A 32 -4.48 -6.79 -33.85
CA TYR A 32 -4.14 -5.45 -34.31
C TYR A 32 -2.61 -5.27 -34.27
N GLU A 33 -2.12 -4.29 -35.01
CA GLU A 33 -0.71 -3.89 -34.96
C GLU A 33 -0.51 -2.86 -33.85
N ASP A 34 0.37 -3.14 -32.90
CA ASP A 34 0.73 -2.22 -31.81
C ASP A 34 1.46 -1.00 -32.38
N PRO A 35 0.89 0.21 -32.28
CA PRO A 35 1.48 1.41 -32.88
C PRO A 35 2.88 1.76 -32.35
N ALA A 36 3.23 1.30 -31.13
CA ALA A 36 4.52 1.58 -30.53
C ALA A 36 5.62 0.62 -30.98
N THR A 37 5.26 -0.64 -31.28
CA THR A 37 6.23 -1.70 -31.53
C THR A 37 6.14 -2.33 -32.92
N GLY A 38 5.05 -2.11 -33.63
CA GLY A 38 4.76 -2.76 -34.93
C GLY A 38 4.43 -4.25 -34.82
N TYR A 39 4.33 -4.80 -33.61
CA TYR A 39 4.00 -6.22 -33.44
C TYR A 39 2.49 -6.48 -33.50
N SER A 40 2.12 -7.64 -34.07
CA SER A 40 0.75 -8.11 -34.05
C SER A 40 0.36 -8.59 -32.66
N VAL A 41 -0.71 -8.01 -32.11
CA VAL A 41 -1.23 -8.28 -30.76
C VAL A 41 -2.65 -8.83 -30.85
N PHE A 42 -2.94 -9.90 -30.11
CA PHE A 42 -4.30 -10.45 -30.02
C PHE A 42 -5.25 -9.50 -29.30
N THR A 43 -6.47 -9.35 -29.85
CA THR A 43 -7.56 -8.62 -29.21
C THR A 43 -8.24 -9.44 -28.11
N SER A 44 -9.09 -8.80 -27.34
CA SER A 44 -9.97 -9.51 -26.39
C SER A 44 -10.90 -10.52 -27.07
N LEU A 45 -11.30 -10.28 -28.32
CA LEU A 45 -12.12 -11.23 -29.11
C LEU A 45 -11.38 -12.55 -29.35
N ALA A 46 -10.10 -12.49 -29.76
CA ALA A 46 -9.30 -13.70 -29.95
C ALA A 46 -9.14 -14.51 -28.64
N HIS A 47 -9.08 -13.82 -27.51
CA HIS A 47 -9.03 -14.49 -26.21
C HIS A 47 -10.38 -15.08 -25.81
N GLN A 48 -11.49 -14.38 -26.10
CA GLN A 48 -12.85 -14.91 -25.84
C GLN A 48 -13.13 -16.17 -26.66
N SER A 49 -12.75 -16.21 -27.94
CA SER A 49 -12.93 -17.39 -28.80
C SER A 49 -12.19 -18.63 -28.26
N ARG A 50 -11.10 -18.44 -27.50
CA ARG A 50 -10.34 -19.51 -26.84
C ARG A 50 -11.09 -20.13 -25.65
N GLY A 51 -12.05 -19.45 -25.04
CA GLY A 51 -12.93 -19.94 -23.99
C GLY A 51 -12.29 -20.02 -22.60
N LYS A 52 -10.99 -19.71 -22.43
CA LYS A 52 -10.28 -19.76 -21.14
C LYS A 52 -9.05 -18.86 -21.08
N CYS A 53 -8.69 -18.42 -19.89
CA CYS A 53 -7.40 -17.75 -19.68
C CYS A 53 -6.24 -18.71 -19.93
N CYS A 54 -5.28 -18.30 -20.75
CA CYS A 54 -4.11 -19.13 -21.10
C CYS A 54 -2.99 -19.12 -20.06
N GLY A 55 -3.08 -18.25 -19.04
CA GLY A 55 -2.05 -18.09 -18.01
C GLY A 55 -0.79 -17.34 -18.46
N SER A 56 -0.78 -16.73 -19.67
CA SER A 56 0.41 -16.08 -20.23
C SER A 56 0.50 -14.58 -19.92
N GLY A 57 -0.44 -14.00 -19.16
CA GLY A 57 -0.44 -12.57 -18.84
C GLY A 57 -0.74 -11.66 -20.04
N CYS A 58 -1.61 -12.07 -20.96
CA CYS A 58 -1.94 -11.34 -22.18
C CYS A 58 -2.48 -9.95 -21.86
N ARG A 59 -2.08 -8.91 -22.61
CA ARG A 59 -2.51 -7.50 -22.43
C ARG A 59 -4.03 -7.34 -22.40
N HIS A 60 -4.76 -8.07 -23.26
CA HIS A 60 -6.21 -8.00 -23.42
C HIS A 60 -6.93 -9.26 -22.98
N CYS A 61 -6.52 -9.82 -21.82
CA CYS A 61 -7.16 -11.03 -21.31
C CYS A 61 -8.65 -10.79 -21.02
N ALA A 62 -9.53 -11.55 -21.67
CA ALA A 62 -10.99 -11.47 -21.48
C ALA A 62 -11.49 -12.22 -20.23
N PHE A 63 -10.58 -12.82 -19.45
CA PHE A 63 -10.87 -13.69 -18.30
C PHE A 63 -10.17 -13.20 -17.02
N ASP A 64 -9.94 -11.92 -16.88
CA ASP A 64 -9.32 -11.25 -15.70
C ASP A 64 -8.05 -11.96 -15.20
N HIS A 65 -7.30 -12.56 -16.12
CA HIS A 65 -6.03 -13.26 -15.81
C HIS A 65 -6.13 -14.37 -14.76
N VAL A 66 -7.30 -14.99 -14.59
CA VAL A 66 -7.56 -16.00 -13.54
C VAL A 66 -6.56 -17.18 -13.49
N ASN A 67 -5.94 -17.53 -14.63
CA ASN A 67 -4.94 -18.60 -14.72
C ASN A 67 -3.49 -18.08 -14.78
N VAL A 68 -3.29 -16.76 -14.68
CA VAL A 68 -1.92 -16.21 -14.62
C VAL A 68 -1.37 -16.50 -13.23
N ARG A 69 -0.29 -17.26 -13.18
CA ARG A 69 0.41 -17.49 -11.93
C ARG A 69 0.92 -16.16 -11.38
N ARG A 70 0.75 -15.94 -10.08
CA ARG A 70 1.18 -14.71 -9.40
C ARG A 70 2.69 -14.45 -9.56
N ASP A 71 3.48 -15.52 -9.70
CA ASP A 71 4.91 -15.47 -9.98
C ASP A 71 5.28 -14.84 -11.35
N ARG A 72 4.31 -14.77 -12.28
CA ARG A 72 4.46 -14.10 -13.59
C ARG A 72 3.86 -12.68 -13.62
N ALA A 73 3.17 -12.24 -12.59
CA ALA A 73 2.76 -10.85 -12.47
C ALA A 73 4.02 -9.97 -12.50
N LYS A 74 4.00 -8.87 -13.27
CA LYS A 74 5.11 -7.92 -13.30
C LYS A 74 5.44 -7.52 -11.86
N LYS A 75 6.64 -7.83 -11.40
CA LYS A 75 7.17 -7.41 -10.13
C LYS A 75 7.15 -5.89 -10.06
N ILE A 76 6.60 -5.34 -9.01
CA ILE A 76 6.78 -3.92 -8.72
C ILE A 76 8.19 -3.80 -8.13
N SER A 77 9.08 -3.13 -8.83
CA SER A 77 10.52 -3.13 -8.51
C SER A 77 11.03 -1.83 -7.92
N ARG A 78 10.18 -0.81 -7.79
CA ARG A 78 10.57 0.51 -7.27
C ARG A 78 9.45 1.14 -6.46
N PRO A 79 9.79 1.99 -5.47
CA PRO A 79 8.80 2.81 -4.78
C PRO A 79 8.01 3.69 -5.74
N ALA A 80 6.69 3.77 -5.51
CA ALA A 80 5.79 4.57 -6.33
C ALA A 80 4.65 5.16 -5.50
N TRP A 81 4.20 6.35 -5.90
CA TRP A 81 2.97 6.92 -5.37
C TRP A 81 1.78 6.07 -5.81
N LEU A 82 1.09 5.47 -4.85
CA LEU A 82 -0.20 4.83 -5.05
C LEU A 82 -1.32 5.86 -5.00
N LEU A 83 -1.14 6.90 -4.15
CA LEU A 83 -1.93 8.14 -4.12
C LEU A 83 -0.96 9.30 -3.91
N ALA A 84 -0.87 10.19 -4.87
CA ALA A 84 0.07 11.31 -4.82
C ALA A 84 -0.38 12.39 -3.82
N PRO A 85 0.56 13.13 -3.17
CA PRO A 85 0.24 14.27 -2.35
C PRO A 85 -0.28 15.44 -3.20
N ALA A 86 -0.98 16.37 -2.54
CA ALA A 86 -1.31 17.64 -3.15
C ALA A 86 0.00 18.44 -3.47
N PRO A 87 0.01 19.28 -4.51
CA PRO A 87 1.22 19.97 -4.95
C PRO A 87 1.75 21.01 -3.95
N ASP A 88 0.91 21.46 -3.03
CA ASP A 88 1.22 22.58 -2.12
C ASP A 88 1.72 22.12 -0.74
N VAL A 89 1.97 20.83 -0.54
CA VAL A 89 2.50 20.29 0.72
C VAL A 89 3.98 20.59 0.82
N ALA A 90 4.38 21.45 1.76
CA ALA A 90 5.79 21.85 1.95
C ALA A 90 6.57 20.83 2.78
N SER A 91 5.96 20.31 3.86
CA SER A 91 6.55 19.32 4.76
C SER A 91 5.51 18.32 5.25
N ALA A 92 5.96 17.13 5.62
CA ALA A 92 5.09 16.07 6.11
C ALA A 92 5.77 15.16 7.13
N ALA A 93 4.96 14.57 8.02
CA ALA A 93 5.31 13.38 8.76
C ALA A 93 5.00 12.14 7.91
N VAL A 94 5.89 11.16 7.88
CA VAL A 94 5.70 9.92 7.16
C VAL A 94 5.30 8.83 8.13
N LEU A 95 4.04 8.39 8.08
CA LEU A 95 3.53 7.31 8.92
C LEU A 95 3.69 5.96 8.21
N PHE A 96 4.42 5.04 8.83
CA PHE A 96 4.51 3.66 8.38
C PHE A 96 3.17 2.96 8.57
N TRP A 97 2.53 2.67 7.44
CA TRP A 97 1.14 2.22 7.38
C TRP A 97 1.03 0.76 7.01
N SER A 98 0.70 -0.06 7.99
CA SER A 98 0.41 -1.49 7.77
C SER A 98 -1.07 -1.74 7.42
N GLY A 99 -1.94 -0.78 7.69
CA GLY A 99 -3.39 -0.92 7.56
C GLY A 99 -4.07 -1.59 8.75
N GLY A 100 -3.31 -1.97 9.78
CA GLY A 100 -3.82 -2.54 11.02
C GLY A 100 -4.25 -1.48 12.05
N LYS A 101 -4.82 -1.97 13.16
CA LYS A 101 -5.32 -1.12 14.26
C LYS A 101 -4.26 -0.16 14.82
N ASP A 102 -2.99 -0.63 14.95
CA ASP A 102 -1.93 0.16 15.61
C ASP A 102 -1.50 1.34 14.72
N SER A 103 -1.28 1.11 13.43
CA SER A 103 -1.02 2.20 12.49
C SER A 103 -2.22 3.15 12.37
N PHE A 104 -3.45 2.65 12.48
CA PHE A 104 -4.65 3.47 12.48
C PHE A 104 -4.77 4.32 13.76
N LEU A 105 -4.51 3.76 14.94
CA LEU A 105 -4.48 4.50 16.20
C LEU A 105 -3.35 5.54 16.22
N ALA A 106 -2.17 5.19 15.66
CA ALA A 106 -1.09 6.15 15.49
C ALA A 106 -1.49 7.34 14.62
N LEU A 107 -2.18 7.09 13.50
CA LEU A 107 -2.74 8.16 12.66
C LEU A 107 -3.68 9.07 13.46
N ARG A 108 -4.60 8.50 14.20
CA ARG A 108 -5.56 9.28 15.02
C ARG A 108 -4.85 10.13 16.07
N LYS A 109 -3.82 9.57 16.71
CA LYS A 109 -3.03 10.29 17.72
C LYS A 109 -2.27 11.46 17.11
N LEU A 110 -1.67 11.28 15.92
CA LEU A 110 -1.00 12.35 15.19
C LEU A 110 -1.99 13.45 14.79
N LEU A 111 -3.15 13.10 14.26
CA LEU A 111 -4.16 14.07 13.83
C LEU A 111 -4.84 14.82 14.98
N ALA A 112 -4.75 14.33 16.20
CA ALA A 112 -5.23 15.01 17.39
C ALA A 112 -4.31 16.16 17.85
N ASP A 113 -3.06 16.18 17.38
CA ASP A 113 -2.10 17.25 17.62
C ASP A 113 -2.18 18.27 16.47
N GLU A 114 -2.74 19.45 16.75
CA GLU A 114 -2.89 20.52 15.74
C GLU A 114 -1.54 21.06 15.22
N SER A 115 -0.44 20.77 15.90
CA SER A 115 0.92 21.15 15.48
C SER A 115 1.56 20.15 14.51
N GLU A 116 0.93 18.98 14.28
CA GLU A 116 1.46 17.99 13.36
C GLU A 116 1.43 18.48 11.91
N PRO A 117 2.52 18.20 11.15
CA PRO A 117 2.55 18.49 9.72
C PRO A 117 1.56 17.57 8.96
N GLU A 118 1.40 17.83 7.68
CA GLU A 118 0.65 16.93 6.78
C GLU A 118 1.17 15.49 6.89
N ILE A 119 0.28 14.51 6.77
CA ILE A 119 0.63 13.10 6.92
C ILE A 119 0.69 12.40 5.57
N ILE A 120 1.80 11.72 5.31
CA ILE A 120 1.98 10.81 4.18
C ILE A 120 2.04 9.39 4.73
N LEU A 121 1.21 8.50 4.20
CA LEU A 121 1.27 7.08 4.50
C LEU A 121 2.37 6.41 3.66
N LEU A 122 3.20 5.57 4.28
CA LEU A 122 4.17 4.72 3.61
C LEU A 122 3.88 3.26 3.94
N THR A 123 3.61 2.46 2.94
CA THR A 123 3.38 1.02 3.11
C THR A 123 4.44 0.19 2.41
N THR A 124 4.90 -0.87 3.07
CA THR A 124 5.79 -1.88 2.48
C THR A 124 4.99 -3.13 2.13
N PHE A 125 5.31 -3.74 0.99
CA PHE A 125 4.62 -4.94 0.52
C PHE A 125 5.55 -5.85 -0.27
N ASP A 126 5.25 -7.14 -0.29
CA ASP A 126 5.98 -8.09 -1.14
C ASP A 126 5.84 -7.74 -2.61
N ALA A 127 6.97 -7.57 -3.30
CA ALA A 127 7.04 -7.13 -4.69
C ALA A 127 6.35 -8.09 -5.68
N SER A 128 6.26 -9.39 -5.32
CA SER A 128 5.68 -10.45 -6.16
C SER A 128 4.21 -10.69 -5.84
N GLU A 129 3.89 -10.79 -4.55
CA GLU A 129 2.56 -11.16 -4.07
C GLU A 129 1.63 -9.96 -3.92
N ARG A 130 2.19 -8.75 -3.84
CA ARG A 130 1.45 -7.50 -3.60
C ARG A 130 0.64 -7.52 -2.30
N ARG A 131 1.22 -8.13 -1.26
CA ARG A 131 0.63 -8.21 0.07
C ARG A 131 1.54 -7.53 1.08
N VAL A 132 0.93 -6.87 2.05
CA VAL A 132 1.65 -6.31 3.20
C VAL A 132 2.25 -7.45 4.00
N ALA A 133 3.54 -7.37 4.30
CA ALA A 133 4.25 -8.40 5.04
C ALA A 133 3.61 -8.64 6.41
N HIS A 134 3.58 -9.89 6.85
CA HIS A 134 3.02 -10.38 8.12
C HIS A 134 1.51 -10.20 8.29
N GLN A 135 0.87 -9.28 7.59
CA GLN A 135 -0.57 -8.97 7.77
C GLN A 135 -1.49 -9.72 6.82
N ASP A 136 -0.94 -10.37 5.82
CA ASP A 136 -1.66 -11.05 4.75
C ASP A 136 -2.75 -10.19 4.06
N VAL A 137 -2.54 -8.86 4.03
CA VAL A 137 -3.45 -7.88 3.46
C VAL A 137 -3.01 -7.50 2.05
N ASP A 138 -3.94 -7.56 1.09
CA ASP A 138 -3.70 -7.12 -0.28
C ASP A 138 -3.48 -5.61 -0.35
N ILE A 139 -2.52 -5.15 -1.17
CA ILE A 139 -2.21 -3.73 -1.34
C ILE A 139 -3.43 -2.91 -1.80
N ALA A 140 -4.39 -3.51 -2.51
CA ALA A 140 -5.62 -2.84 -2.90
C ALA A 140 -6.47 -2.41 -1.69
N SER A 141 -6.44 -3.17 -0.59
CA SER A 141 -7.11 -2.78 0.65
C SER A 141 -6.44 -1.57 1.30
N ILE A 142 -5.12 -1.50 1.24
CA ILE A 142 -4.34 -0.35 1.74
C ILE A 142 -4.62 0.91 0.91
N VAL A 143 -4.66 0.78 -0.41
CA VAL A 143 -5.05 1.88 -1.31
C VAL A 143 -6.46 2.37 -0.97
N ARG A 144 -7.42 1.45 -0.80
CA ARG A 144 -8.79 1.79 -0.41
C ARG A 144 -8.86 2.52 0.93
N GLN A 145 -8.03 2.14 1.93
CA GLN A 145 -7.94 2.86 3.19
C GLN A 145 -7.47 4.30 2.95
N ALA A 146 -6.36 4.49 2.24
CA ALA A 146 -5.78 5.79 1.97
C ALA A 146 -6.73 6.70 1.17
N GLU A 147 -7.42 6.16 0.16
CA GLU A 147 -8.46 6.87 -0.62
C GLU A 147 -9.60 7.35 0.29
N HIS A 148 -10.12 6.47 1.16
CA HIS A 148 -11.19 6.82 2.08
C HIS A 148 -10.76 7.89 3.09
N LEU A 149 -9.53 7.76 3.63
CA LEU A 149 -8.94 8.72 4.56
C LEU A 149 -8.51 10.02 3.85
N GLY A 150 -8.39 10.01 2.51
CA GLY A 150 -7.95 11.14 1.70
C GLY A 150 -6.51 11.54 2.01
N LEU A 151 -5.64 10.56 2.28
CA LEU A 151 -4.22 10.75 2.59
C LEU A 151 -3.34 10.23 1.46
N PRO A 152 -2.23 10.91 1.14
CA PRO A 152 -1.25 10.39 0.19
C PRO A 152 -0.66 9.06 0.66
N LEU A 153 -0.35 8.18 -0.28
CA LEU A 153 0.20 6.86 -0.01
C LEU A 153 1.37 6.56 -0.93
N LEU A 154 2.54 6.32 -0.36
CA LEU A 154 3.68 5.75 -1.05
C LEU A 154 3.73 4.23 -0.82
N GLY A 155 3.87 3.46 -1.89
CA GLY A 155 4.13 2.03 -1.82
C GLY A 155 5.61 1.72 -2.03
N VAL A 156 6.21 0.96 -1.12
CA VAL A 156 7.61 0.50 -1.18
C VAL A 156 7.62 -1.02 -1.35
N PRO A 157 7.99 -1.53 -2.52
CA PRO A 157 8.09 -2.96 -2.74
C PRO A 157 9.33 -3.53 -2.03
N LEU A 158 9.15 -4.66 -1.35
CA LEU A 158 10.23 -5.44 -0.77
C LEU A 158 10.45 -6.70 -1.60
N ASP A 159 11.66 -6.87 -2.12
CA ASP A 159 12.04 -8.08 -2.84
C ASP A 159 12.91 -9.00 -1.97
N ARG A 160 12.26 -9.94 -1.32
CA ARG A 160 12.94 -10.93 -0.47
C ARG A 160 13.97 -11.78 -1.23
N ALA A 161 13.83 -11.91 -2.53
CA ALA A 161 14.74 -12.69 -3.37
C ALA A 161 15.98 -11.90 -3.84
N SER A 162 15.93 -10.56 -3.79
CA SER A 162 17.06 -9.71 -4.24
C SER A 162 18.21 -9.64 -3.22
N GLY A 163 17.94 -9.98 -1.94
CA GLY A 163 18.90 -9.78 -0.85
C GLY A 163 19.10 -8.31 -0.46
N GLU A 164 18.28 -7.41 -0.99
CA GLU A 164 18.31 -5.99 -0.67
C GLU A 164 17.91 -5.78 0.79
N ALA A 165 18.66 -4.95 1.50
CA ALA A 165 18.35 -4.64 2.89
C ALA A 165 17.07 -3.81 2.98
N TYR A 166 16.25 -4.08 3.99
CA TYR A 166 15.01 -3.31 4.25
C TYR A 166 15.27 -1.80 4.29
N ALA A 167 16.37 -1.38 4.94
CA ALA A 167 16.74 0.02 5.06
C ALA A 167 16.99 0.69 3.70
N ASP A 168 17.58 -0.02 2.73
CA ASP A 168 17.86 0.51 1.39
C ASP A 168 16.55 0.74 0.62
N SER A 169 15.60 -0.19 0.70
CA SER A 169 14.27 -0.04 0.10
C SER A 169 13.50 1.14 0.71
N ILE A 170 13.58 1.31 2.04
CA ILE A 170 12.97 2.47 2.71
C ILE A 170 13.67 3.77 2.29
N ALA A 171 15.00 3.80 2.22
CA ALA A 171 15.75 4.97 1.76
C ALA A 171 15.30 5.42 0.36
N GLU A 172 15.17 4.50 -0.60
CA GLU A 172 14.65 4.80 -1.95
C GLU A 172 13.20 5.35 -1.90
N GLY A 173 12.37 4.78 -1.01
CA GLY A 173 11.02 5.28 -0.75
C GLY A 173 11.01 6.71 -0.23
N LEU A 174 11.82 7.01 0.80
CA LEU A 174 11.92 8.35 1.36
C LEU A 174 12.50 9.35 0.36
N ASP A 175 13.45 8.95 -0.48
CA ASP A 175 13.96 9.80 -1.55
C ASP A 175 12.89 10.11 -2.60
N THR A 176 11.96 9.18 -2.81
CA THR A 176 10.80 9.42 -3.68
C THR A 176 9.87 10.48 -3.07
N ILE A 177 9.66 10.47 -1.75
CA ILE A 177 8.90 11.53 -1.04
C ILE A 177 9.65 12.85 -1.09
N ARG A 178 10.94 12.88 -0.77
CA ARG A 178 11.78 14.10 -0.70
C ARG A 178 11.85 14.89 -2.00
N ARG A 179 11.60 14.25 -3.13
CA ARG A 179 11.50 14.95 -4.43
C ARG A 179 10.30 15.90 -4.50
N HIS A 180 9.32 15.75 -3.62
CA HIS A 180 8.08 16.52 -3.62
C HIS A 180 7.82 17.26 -2.31
N VAL A 181 8.21 16.69 -1.17
CA VAL A 181 7.84 17.14 0.17
C VAL A 181 9.02 16.98 1.11
N ALA A 182 9.31 17.96 1.98
CA ALA A 182 10.29 17.81 3.05
C ALA A 182 9.75 16.82 4.11
N ILE A 183 10.58 15.90 4.58
CA ILE A 183 10.21 14.93 5.63
C ILE A 183 10.68 15.49 6.96
N GLU A 184 9.74 15.69 7.89
CA GLU A 184 10.06 16.16 9.25
C GLU A 184 10.37 15.00 10.18
N ARG A 185 9.56 13.94 10.14
CA ARG A 185 9.72 12.76 11.00
C ARG A 185 9.17 11.49 10.37
N LEU A 186 9.62 10.34 10.87
CA LEU A 186 9.11 9.01 10.53
C LEU A 186 8.32 8.49 11.73
N CYS A 187 7.05 8.18 11.52
CA CYS A 187 6.13 7.78 12.58
C CYS A 187 5.79 6.29 12.51
N PHE A 188 5.73 5.63 13.67
CA PHE A 188 5.48 4.20 13.80
C PHE A 188 4.42 3.92 14.86
N GLY A 189 3.58 2.91 14.61
CA GLY A 189 2.54 2.47 15.54
C GLY A 189 2.99 1.44 16.59
N ASP A 190 4.28 1.38 16.91
CA ASP A 190 4.81 0.44 17.90
C ASP A 190 4.40 0.88 19.32
N LEU A 191 4.05 -0.09 20.19
CA LEU A 191 3.48 0.16 21.51
C LEU A 191 4.51 0.07 22.64
N HIS A 192 5.24 -1.04 22.77
CA HIS A 192 6.14 -1.24 23.93
C HIS A 192 7.31 -2.22 23.70
N LEU A 193 7.48 -2.76 22.50
CA LEU A 193 8.56 -3.71 22.21
C LEU A 193 9.90 -3.00 22.00
N GLU A 194 10.68 -2.87 23.08
CA GLU A 194 11.98 -2.18 23.08
C GLU A 194 12.95 -2.70 21.99
N HIS A 195 12.95 -4.01 21.73
CA HIS A 195 13.82 -4.60 20.70
C HIS A 195 13.41 -4.20 19.28
N ILE A 196 12.11 -4.01 19.02
CA ILE A 196 11.61 -3.52 17.73
C ILE A 196 11.97 -2.05 17.54
N ARG A 197 11.74 -1.24 18.58
CA ARG A 197 12.13 0.17 18.57
C ARG A 197 13.64 0.33 18.36
N GLY A 198 14.47 -0.37 19.13
CA GLY A 198 15.91 -0.33 19.00
C GLY A 198 16.40 -0.75 17.61
N TRP A 199 15.78 -1.78 17.03
CA TRP A 199 16.05 -2.16 15.65
C TRP A 199 15.70 -1.05 14.65
N ARG A 200 14.55 -0.36 14.80
CA ARG A 200 14.19 0.76 13.94
C ARG A 200 15.18 1.92 14.06
N GLU A 201 15.54 2.26 15.31
CA GLU A 201 16.49 3.31 15.61
C GLU A 201 17.86 3.02 14.96
N GLU A 202 18.33 1.77 15.00
CA GLU A 202 19.57 1.35 14.34
C GLU A 202 19.43 1.34 12.81
N ALA A 203 18.41 0.68 12.26
CA ALA A 203 18.26 0.48 10.83
C ALA A 203 17.94 1.78 10.06
N LEU A 204 17.27 2.75 10.70
CA LEU A 204 16.77 3.95 10.05
C LEU A 204 17.48 5.25 10.49
N SER A 205 18.43 5.17 11.44
CA SER A 205 19.15 6.34 11.99
C SER A 205 19.88 7.18 10.94
N GLY A 206 20.31 6.58 9.85
CA GLY A 206 21.04 7.24 8.76
C GLY A 206 20.14 7.94 7.72
N LEU A 207 18.80 7.85 7.86
CA LEU A 207 17.87 8.29 6.81
C LEU A 207 17.46 9.76 6.90
N GLY A 208 18.06 10.54 7.82
CA GLY A 208 17.95 12.01 7.84
C GLY A 208 16.55 12.52 8.24
N ALA A 209 15.86 11.80 9.13
CA ALA A 209 14.60 12.21 9.75
C ALA A 209 14.49 11.62 11.15
N ASP A 210 13.87 12.35 12.07
CA ASP A 210 13.64 11.89 13.43
C ASP A 210 12.59 10.77 13.48
N LEU A 211 12.77 9.80 14.39
CA LEU A 211 11.80 8.75 14.61
C LEU A 211 10.80 9.15 15.70
N HIS A 212 9.53 8.93 15.45
CA HIS A 212 8.45 9.26 16.36
C HIS A 212 7.53 8.06 16.58
N PHE A 213 7.20 7.79 17.84
CA PHE A 213 6.38 6.65 18.27
C PHE A 213 5.18 7.17 19.07
N PRO A 214 4.11 7.63 18.41
CA PRO A 214 2.99 8.33 19.06
C PRO A 214 2.22 7.46 20.07
N LEU A 215 2.32 6.13 19.97
CA LEU A 215 1.64 5.19 20.86
C LEU A 215 2.57 4.56 21.91
N TRP A 216 3.82 5.02 21.99
CA TRP A 216 4.81 4.38 22.88
C TRP A 216 4.38 4.43 24.35
N HIS A 217 4.25 3.26 24.95
CA HIS A 217 3.75 3.05 26.31
C HIS A 217 2.32 3.58 26.55
N ALA A 218 1.52 3.77 25.50
CA ALA A 218 0.11 4.11 25.68
C ALA A 218 -0.66 3.00 26.39
N ASP A 219 -1.61 3.39 27.22
CA ASP A 219 -2.48 2.46 27.93
C ASP A 219 -3.43 1.74 26.97
N TYR A 220 -3.56 0.42 27.11
CA TYR A 220 -4.39 -0.41 26.21
C TYR A 220 -5.88 -0.11 26.35
N GLU A 221 -6.35 0.32 27.53
CA GLU A 221 -7.75 0.70 27.70
C GLU A 221 -8.05 2.02 27.00
N GLU A 222 -7.13 2.99 27.05
CA GLU A 222 -7.24 4.25 26.32
C GLU A 222 -7.23 4.00 24.82
N LEU A 223 -6.32 3.18 24.31
CA LEU A 223 -6.26 2.81 22.89
C LEU A 223 -7.53 2.09 22.43
N SER A 224 -8.03 1.15 23.24
CA SER A 224 -9.28 0.44 22.96
C SER A 224 -10.49 1.37 23.00
N ALA A 225 -10.51 2.36 23.90
CA ALA A 225 -11.56 3.36 23.99
C ALA A 225 -11.56 4.27 22.76
N ASP A 226 -10.39 4.72 22.30
CA ASP A 226 -10.26 5.53 21.09
C ASP A 226 -10.67 4.75 19.83
N LEU A 227 -10.26 3.49 19.73
CA LEU A 227 -10.68 2.62 18.63
C LEU A 227 -12.21 2.45 18.59
N ARG A 228 -12.84 2.17 19.74
CA ARG A 228 -14.31 2.08 19.86
C ARG A 228 -14.99 3.41 19.49
N ALA A 229 -14.43 4.53 19.94
CA ALA A 229 -14.98 5.85 19.64
C ALA A 229 -14.91 6.19 18.15
N SER A 230 -13.91 5.68 17.41
CA SER A 230 -13.82 5.83 15.96
C SER A 230 -14.92 5.08 15.21
N GLY A 231 -15.48 4.04 15.80
CA GLY A 231 -16.44 3.13 15.17
C GLY A 231 -15.80 2.25 14.06
N VAL A 232 -14.49 2.36 13.81
CA VAL A 232 -13.82 1.59 12.77
C VAL A 232 -13.66 0.13 13.19
N PRO A 233 -14.27 -0.81 12.46
CA PRO A 233 -14.09 -2.22 12.75
C PRO A 233 -12.68 -2.67 12.32
N CYS A 234 -12.02 -3.43 13.21
CA CYS A 234 -10.73 -4.05 12.93
C CYS A 234 -10.89 -5.56 13.00
N ASP A 235 -10.70 -6.23 11.87
CA ASP A 235 -10.82 -7.69 11.79
C ASP A 235 -9.42 -8.32 11.77
N VAL A 236 -9.27 -9.47 12.42
CA VAL A 236 -8.03 -10.25 12.39
C VAL A 236 -7.75 -10.68 10.95
N SER A 237 -6.61 -10.26 10.42
CA SER A 237 -6.19 -10.54 9.03
C SER A 237 -5.21 -11.70 8.94
N ALA A 238 -4.42 -11.92 9.99
CA ALA A 238 -3.50 -13.05 10.12
C ALA A 238 -3.32 -13.39 11.61
N THR A 239 -3.02 -14.65 11.91
CA THR A 239 -2.76 -15.15 13.26
C THR A 239 -1.66 -16.20 13.25
N THR A 240 -0.89 -16.25 14.35
CA THR A 240 0.10 -17.28 14.63
C THR A 240 -0.33 -18.20 15.77
N VAL A 241 -1.52 -17.94 16.35
CA VAL A 241 -2.05 -18.69 17.50
C VAL A 241 -3.42 -19.28 17.16
N ASP A 242 -3.68 -20.50 17.60
CA ASP A 242 -4.96 -21.19 17.33
C ASP A 242 -6.16 -20.59 18.07
N ALA A 243 -5.87 -19.79 19.10
CA ALA A 243 -6.89 -19.22 19.98
C ALA A 243 -7.61 -17.98 19.40
N VAL A 244 -7.11 -17.43 18.29
CA VAL A 244 -7.69 -16.27 17.60
C VAL A 244 -7.84 -16.62 16.12
N ALA A 245 -9.04 -16.51 15.55
CA ALA A 245 -9.29 -16.89 14.18
C ALA A 245 -9.24 -15.67 13.24
N VAL A 246 -8.77 -15.90 12.01
CA VAL A 246 -8.84 -14.89 10.93
C VAL A 246 -10.30 -14.55 10.66
N GLY A 247 -10.61 -13.24 10.60
CA GLY A 247 -11.95 -12.71 10.42
C GLY A 247 -12.67 -12.37 11.72
N GLU A 248 -12.16 -12.75 12.88
CA GLU A 248 -12.70 -12.30 14.15
C GLU A 248 -12.48 -10.81 14.34
N ARG A 249 -13.41 -10.16 15.03
CA ARG A 249 -13.35 -8.73 15.31
C ARG A 249 -12.52 -8.45 16.55
N PHE A 250 -11.50 -7.61 16.40
CA PHE A 250 -10.72 -7.13 17.53
C PHE A 250 -11.61 -6.42 18.56
N GLY A 251 -11.49 -6.83 19.82
CA GLY A 251 -12.29 -6.34 20.93
C GLY A 251 -13.61 -7.08 21.15
N GLU A 252 -13.96 -8.07 20.32
CA GLU A 252 -15.13 -8.95 20.50
C GLU A 252 -14.73 -10.37 20.99
N PHE A 253 -13.46 -10.71 20.99
CA PHE A 253 -12.92 -11.96 21.55
C PHE A 253 -12.11 -11.69 22.83
N GLU A 254 -12.13 -12.64 23.73
CA GLU A 254 -11.26 -12.62 24.90
C GLU A 254 -9.87 -13.10 24.51
N THR A 255 -8.85 -12.26 24.76
CA THR A 255 -7.47 -12.68 24.55
C THR A 255 -7.08 -13.71 25.61
N PRO A 256 -6.66 -14.93 25.23
CA PRO A 256 -6.28 -15.97 26.17
C PRO A 256 -5.16 -15.52 27.10
N HIS A 257 -5.17 -16.05 28.33
CA HIS A 257 -4.14 -15.74 29.33
C HIS A 257 -2.73 -16.05 28.78
N GLY A 258 -1.84 -15.08 28.87
CA GLY A 258 -0.44 -15.21 28.43
C GLY A 258 -0.15 -14.68 27.02
N LEU A 259 -1.18 -14.31 26.25
CA LEU A 259 -1.04 -13.58 24.99
C LEU A 259 -1.13 -12.07 25.23
N ASP A 260 -0.51 -11.29 24.35
CA ASP A 260 -0.65 -9.84 24.39
C ASP A 260 -2.04 -9.43 23.86
N ALA A 261 -2.75 -8.57 24.62
CA ALA A 261 -4.11 -8.18 24.31
C ALA A 261 -4.24 -7.39 22.97
N PHE A 262 -3.14 -6.76 22.55
CA PHE A 262 -3.06 -6.07 21.28
C PHE A 262 -2.36 -6.89 20.18
N GLY A 263 -1.89 -8.12 20.48
CA GLY A 263 -1.17 -8.96 19.53
C GLY A 263 0.22 -8.43 19.18
N GLU A 264 0.81 -7.60 20.06
CA GLU A 264 2.06 -6.88 19.81
C GLU A 264 3.25 -7.82 19.60
N ARG A 265 3.21 -9.01 20.20
CA ARG A 265 4.26 -10.04 20.07
C ARG A 265 4.12 -10.87 18.79
N GLY A 266 3.21 -10.48 17.87
CA GLY A 266 2.96 -11.18 16.63
C GLY A 266 1.92 -12.29 16.74
N GLU A 267 1.11 -12.33 17.81
CA GLU A 267 0.05 -13.32 17.98
C GLU A 267 -1.01 -13.21 16.88
N PHE A 268 -1.38 -12.00 16.55
CA PHE A 268 -2.30 -11.72 15.44
C PHE A 268 -2.07 -10.34 14.84
N HIS A 269 -2.53 -10.16 13.62
CA HIS A 269 -2.56 -8.88 12.91
C HIS A 269 -3.98 -8.54 12.52
N THR A 270 -4.25 -7.25 12.27
CA THR A 270 -5.59 -6.78 11.96
C THR A 270 -5.64 -5.92 10.71
N LEU A 271 -6.83 -5.79 10.11
CA LEU A 271 -7.16 -4.84 9.07
C LEU A 271 -8.21 -3.85 9.59
N ALA A 272 -7.86 -2.57 9.64
CA ALA A 272 -8.79 -1.50 10.00
C ALA A 272 -9.69 -1.16 8.80
N ARG A 273 -10.98 -1.47 8.89
CA ARG A 273 -11.94 -1.25 7.79
C ARG A 273 -12.49 0.18 7.82
N VAL A 274 -11.61 1.15 7.68
CA VAL A 274 -11.91 2.59 7.77
C VAL A 274 -13.05 3.04 6.85
N TRP A 275 -13.25 2.35 5.72
CA TRP A 275 -14.30 2.65 4.75
C TRP A 275 -15.72 2.26 5.20
N GLU A 276 -15.87 1.63 6.35
CA GLU A 276 -17.18 1.26 6.90
C GLU A 276 -17.81 2.37 7.77
N VAL A 277 -17.03 3.39 8.06
CA VAL A 277 -17.50 4.57 8.80
C VAL A 277 -17.25 5.84 8.01
N PRO A 278 -17.96 6.94 8.28
CA PRO A 278 -17.65 8.21 7.66
C PRO A 278 -16.21 8.65 7.98
N ARG A 279 -15.49 9.21 6.99
CA ARG A 279 -14.11 9.68 7.13
C ARG A 279 -13.87 10.51 8.39
N ARG A 280 -14.81 11.41 8.72
CA ARG A 280 -14.71 12.25 9.93
C ARG A 280 -14.66 11.43 11.22
N ALA A 281 -15.47 10.38 11.31
CA ALA A 281 -15.46 9.48 12.46
C ALA A 281 -14.14 8.70 12.54
N ALA A 282 -13.69 8.16 11.42
CA ALA A 282 -12.40 7.47 11.35
C ALA A 282 -11.26 8.36 11.84
N LEU A 283 -11.17 9.59 11.36
CA LEU A 283 -10.05 10.49 11.69
C LEU A 283 -10.17 11.17 13.06
N GLY A 284 -11.36 11.21 13.66
CA GLY A 284 -11.58 11.91 14.94
C GLY A 284 -11.51 13.43 14.86
N VAL A 285 -11.55 14.01 13.64
CA VAL A 285 -11.44 15.46 13.45
C VAL A 285 -12.81 16.09 13.29
N CYS A 286 -13.07 17.11 14.09
CA CYS A 286 -14.32 17.90 14.08
C CYS A 286 -14.32 19.05 13.07
N LYS A 287 -13.59 18.96 11.95
CA LYS A 287 -13.58 20.02 10.92
C LYS A 287 -14.27 19.62 9.65
#